data_5cff1b2528e49d382afa34453182c688
#
_entry.id   5cff1b2528e49d382afa34453182c688
#
_cell.length_a   1.000
_cell.length_b   1.000
_cell.length_c   1.000
_cell.angle_alpha   90.00
_cell.angle_beta   90.00
_cell.angle_gamma   90.00
#
_symmetry.space_group_name_H-M   'P 1'
#
loop_
_entity.id
_entity.type
_entity.pdbx_description
1 polymer ?
#
loop_
_entity_poly.entity_id
_entity_poly.type
_entity_poly.pdbx_seq_one_letter_code
_entity_poly.pdbx_strand_id
1 'polypeptide(L)'
;IRHVTSYHDEILRTGQCLVQNHGDIILNAGINSGSEVIASGNIHIYGSARGRVIAGAGGNGAARIFCHSLEAELVSIAGTYCVADDIPQHVLKKAVHIYLNDQQELVFEVLEF
;
A
#
# COMPACT_ATOMS: atom_id res chain seq x y z
N ILE A 1 3.83 -4.51 22.96
CA ILE A 1 3.04 -3.62 22.07
C ILE A 1 2.04 -4.49 21.31
N ARG A 2 0.79 -4.08 21.34
CA ARG A 2 -0.28 -4.81 20.68
C ARG A 2 -0.37 -4.41 19.21
N HIS A 3 -0.65 -5.40 18.35
CA HIS A 3 -1.00 -5.18 16.98
C HIS A 3 -2.38 -4.52 16.91
N VAL A 4 -2.50 -3.41 16.19
CA VAL A 4 -3.73 -2.63 16.07
C VAL A 4 -4.09 -2.49 14.60
N THR A 5 -5.39 -2.61 14.28
CA THR A 5 -5.89 -2.27 12.95
C THR A 5 -6.65 -0.96 13.04
N SER A 6 -6.25 0.03 12.28
CA SER A 6 -6.96 1.29 12.21
C SER A 6 -7.82 1.35 10.95
N TYR A 7 -9.05 1.85 11.09
CA TYR A 7 -10.04 1.96 10.01
C TYR A 7 -10.30 3.41 9.69
N HIS A 8 -10.30 3.75 8.41
CA HIS A 8 -10.51 5.11 7.93
C HIS A 8 -11.48 5.08 6.76
N ASP A 9 -12.45 5.99 6.77
CA ASP A 9 -13.53 5.98 5.79
C ASP A 9 -13.47 7.14 4.80
N GLU A 10 -12.54 8.07 5.01
CA GLU A 10 -12.43 9.26 4.16
C GLU A 10 -11.23 9.19 3.22
N ILE A 11 -11.38 9.75 2.03
CA ILE A 11 -10.31 9.85 1.05
C ILE A 11 -9.13 10.63 1.65
N LEU A 12 -7.92 10.15 1.40
CA LEU A 12 -6.71 10.84 1.81
C LEU A 12 -6.31 11.83 0.72
N ARG A 13 -6.18 13.10 1.11
CA ARG A 13 -5.94 14.19 0.16
C ARG A 13 -4.47 14.52 0.06
N THR A 14 -4.10 15.20 -1.03
CA THR A 14 -2.74 15.70 -1.26
C THR A 14 -2.21 16.41 -0.02
N GLY A 15 -1.01 16.06 0.40
CA GLY A 15 -0.34 16.63 1.57
C GLY A 15 -0.67 15.94 2.89
N GLN A 16 -1.64 15.02 2.90
CA GLN A 16 -1.98 14.28 4.11
C GLN A 16 -1.14 13.02 4.23
N CYS A 17 -0.84 12.63 5.47
CA CYS A 17 -0.10 11.42 5.79
C CYS A 17 -0.86 10.65 6.86
N LEU A 18 -1.05 9.36 6.65
CA LEU A 18 -1.72 8.47 7.58
C LEU A 18 -0.71 7.43 8.06
N VAL A 19 -0.52 7.32 9.37
CA VAL A 19 0.52 6.44 9.94
C VAL A 19 -0.08 5.51 10.99
N GLN A 20 0.29 4.22 10.89
CA GLN A 20 0.02 3.23 11.94
C GLN A 20 1.33 2.53 12.29
N ASN A 21 1.86 2.83 13.48
CA ASN A 21 3.17 2.31 13.91
C ASN A 21 3.12 0.89 14.47
N HIS A 22 1.94 0.39 14.79
CA HIS A 22 1.77 -0.89 15.49
C HIS A 22 0.70 -1.77 14.85
N GLY A 23 0.65 -1.83 13.53
CA GLY A 23 -0.30 -2.71 12.90
C GLY A 23 -0.70 -2.30 11.48
N ASP A 24 -1.96 -2.55 11.16
CA ASP A 24 -2.49 -2.43 9.82
C ASP A 24 -3.35 -1.18 9.65
N ILE A 25 -3.47 -0.76 8.40
CA ILE A 25 -4.40 0.30 7.99
C ILE A 25 -5.39 -0.30 7.00
N ILE A 26 -6.68 -0.07 7.26
CA ILE A 26 -7.74 -0.34 6.30
C ILE A 26 -8.40 0.98 5.95
N LEU A 27 -8.32 1.37 4.69
CA LEU A 27 -8.90 2.60 4.19
C LEU A 27 -10.04 2.27 3.24
N ASN A 28 -11.26 2.63 3.62
CA ASN A 28 -12.47 2.42 2.81
C ASN A 28 -12.67 3.54 1.80
N ALA A 29 -11.58 3.97 1.18
CA ALA A 29 -11.58 5.06 0.21
C ALA A 29 -10.24 5.03 -0.52
N GLY A 30 -10.05 5.92 -1.47
CA GLY A 30 -8.78 6.04 -2.16
C GLY A 30 -7.82 7.00 -1.48
N ILE A 31 -6.62 7.06 -2.02
CA ILE A 31 -5.62 8.07 -1.65
C ILE A 31 -5.22 8.85 -2.90
N ASN A 32 -5.19 10.17 -2.78
CA ASN A 32 -4.84 11.06 -3.89
C ASN A 32 -3.32 11.17 -4.07
N SER A 33 -2.90 11.60 -5.24
CA SER A 33 -1.50 11.95 -5.50
C SER A 33 -1.00 12.94 -4.45
N GLY A 34 0.24 12.78 -4.02
CA GLY A 34 0.83 13.64 -3.00
C GLY A 34 0.43 13.31 -1.57
N SER A 35 -0.37 12.26 -1.37
CA SER A 35 -0.66 11.74 -0.03
C SER A 35 0.23 10.53 0.26
N GLU A 36 0.24 10.10 1.53
CA GLU A 36 1.10 9.00 1.95
C GLU A 36 0.42 8.17 3.04
N VAL A 37 0.54 6.85 2.93
CA VAL A 37 0.05 5.90 3.93
C VAL A 37 1.22 5.04 4.37
N ILE A 38 1.46 4.98 5.68
CA ILE A 38 2.55 4.20 6.26
C ILE A 38 1.99 3.30 7.36
N ALA A 39 2.27 2.00 7.27
CA ALA A 39 1.90 1.05 8.32
C ALA A 39 3.06 0.11 8.63
N SER A 40 3.21 -0.28 9.88
CA SER A 40 4.17 -1.32 10.26
C SER A 40 3.71 -2.69 9.78
N GLY A 41 2.41 -2.89 9.60
CA GLY A 41 1.80 -4.09 9.06
C GLY A 41 1.27 -3.91 7.64
N ASN A 42 0.08 -4.43 7.40
CA ASN A 42 -0.55 -4.45 6.09
C ASN A 42 -1.32 -3.17 5.80
N ILE A 43 -1.53 -2.90 4.51
CA ILE A 43 -2.35 -1.77 4.06
C ILE A 43 -3.38 -2.28 3.07
N HIS A 44 -4.66 -1.96 3.34
CA HIS A 44 -5.78 -2.25 2.44
C HIS A 44 -6.40 -0.92 2.02
N ILE A 45 -6.43 -0.67 0.71
CA ILE A 45 -7.02 0.54 0.14
C ILE A 45 -8.17 0.10 -0.77
N TYR A 46 -9.41 0.26 -0.29
CA TYR A 46 -10.60 -0.09 -1.06
C TYR A 46 -11.01 1.10 -1.93
N GLY A 47 -10.10 1.47 -2.84
CA GLY A 47 -10.24 2.58 -3.76
C GLY A 47 -8.98 2.70 -4.61
N SER A 48 -8.81 3.84 -5.28
CA SER A 48 -7.62 4.10 -6.08
C SER A 48 -6.45 4.49 -5.20
N ALA A 49 -5.32 3.82 -5.38
CA ALA A 49 -4.07 4.13 -4.66
C ALA A 49 -3.18 4.97 -5.57
N ARG A 50 -3.24 6.31 -5.43
CA ARG A 50 -2.51 7.25 -6.29
C ARG A 50 -1.34 7.93 -5.61
N GLY A 51 -1.23 7.80 -4.31
CA GLY A 51 -0.14 8.39 -3.54
C GLY A 51 0.99 7.40 -3.28
N ARG A 52 1.64 7.56 -2.13
CA ARG A 52 2.70 6.65 -1.69
C ARG A 52 2.16 5.68 -0.64
N VAL A 53 2.41 4.39 -0.85
CA VAL A 53 1.92 3.30 0.02
C VAL A 53 3.13 2.55 0.58
N ILE A 54 3.33 2.64 1.88
CA ILE A 54 4.50 2.08 2.56
C ILE A 54 4.03 1.12 3.65
N ALA A 55 4.10 -0.18 3.38
CA ALA A 55 3.75 -1.23 4.32
C ALA A 55 4.99 -1.85 4.93
N GLY A 56 4.82 -2.56 6.03
CA GLY A 56 5.93 -3.24 6.69
C GLY A 56 7.01 -2.29 7.18
N ALA A 57 6.64 -1.04 7.52
CA ALA A 57 7.60 -0.06 8.01
C ALA A 57 8.26 -0.58 9.29
N GLY A 58 9.60 -0.50 9.35
CA GLY A 58 10.34 -1.10 10.45
C GLY A 58 10.88 -2.49 10.14
N GLY A 59 10.58 -3.03 8.93
CA GLY A 59 11.24 -4.25 8.45
C GLY A 59 10.37 -5.50 8.39
N ASN A 60 9.04 -5.37 8.51
CA ASN A 60 8.16 -6.54 8.40
C ASN A 60 7.96 -6.95 6.93
N GLY A 61 8.77 -7.91 6.46
CA GLY A 61 8.70 -8.41 5.09
C GLY A 61 7.47 -9.27 4.78
N ALA A 62 6.70 -9.66 5.79
CA ALA A 62 5.45 -10.41 5.60
C ALA A 62 4.25 -9.48 5.32
N ALA A 63 4.44 -8.16 5.43
CA ALA A 63 3.37 -7.20 5.19
C ALA A 63 2.93 -7.24 3.72
N ARG A 64 1.67 -6.91 3.51
CA ARG A 64 1.04 -6.94 2.19
C ARG A 64 0.26 -5.66 1.92
N ILE A 65 0.13 -5.33 0.64
CA ILE A 65 -0.66 -4.19 0.19
C ILE A 65 -1.76 -4.71 -0.73
N PHE A 66 -2.98 -4.23 -0.51
CA PHE A 66 -4.13 -4.52 -1.36
C PHE A 66 -4.75 -3.20 -1.78
N CYS A 67 -5.12 -3.07 -3.05
CA CYS A 67 -5.86 -1.90 -3.52
C CYS A 67 -6.81 -2.28 -4.65
N HIS A 68 -7.83 -1.46 -4.88
CA HIS A 68 -8.79 -1.68 -5.97
C HIS A 68 -8.29 -1.18 -7.32
N SER A 69 -7.47 -0.12 -7.32
CA SER A 69 -6.92 0.43 -8.55
C SER A 69 -5.53 0.99 -8.27
N LEU A 70 -4.52 0.34 -8.80
CA LEU A 70 -3.12 0.73 -8.56
C LEU A 70 -2.68 1.82 -9.52
N GLU A 71 -2.41 3.01 -8.99
CA GLU A 71 -1.92 4.16 -9.74
C GLU A 71 -0.86 4.89 -8.91
N ALA A 72 -0.13 4.17 -8.07
CA ALA A 72 0.71 4.74 -7.03
C ALA A 72 1.95 5.45 -7.56
N GLU A 73 2.38 6.47 -6.81
CA GLU A 73 3.65 7.14 -7.04
C GLU A 73 4.82 6.31 -6.54
N LEU A 74 4.57 5.54 -5.47
CA LEU A 74 5.54 4.66 -4.86
C LEU A 74 4.82 3.59 -4.04
N VAL A 75 5.31 2.35 -4.11
CA VAL A 75 4.92 1.29 -3.19
C VAL A 75 6.17 0.74 -2.53
N SER A 76 6.07 0.39 -1.26
CA SER A 76 7.19 -0.15 -0.49
C SER A 76 6.70 -1.19 0.49
N ILE A 77 7.48 -2.26 0.65
CA ILE A 77 7.27 -3.26 1.71
C ILE A 77 8.62 -3.52 2.36
N ALA A 78 8.71 -3.24 3.67
CA ALA A 78 9.92 -3.48 4.46
C ALA A 78 11.17 -2.86 3.83
N GLY A 79 11.03 -1.67 3.23
CA GLY A 79 12.16 -0.95 2.63
C GLY A 79 12.45 -1.30 1.18
N THR A 80 11.86 -2.36 0.63
CA THR A 80 11.96 -2.66 -0.80
C THR A 80 10.88 -1.88 -1.53
N TYR A 81 11.27 -1.00 -2.43
CA TYR A 81 10.32 -0.07 -3.03
C TYR A 81 10.37 -0.08 -4.56
N CYS A 82 9.29 0.44 -5.13
CA CYS A 82 9.12 0.57 -6.58
C CYS A 82 8.42 1.90 -6.83
N VAL A 83 9.01 2.74 -7.67
CA VAL A 83 8.40 4.02 -8.08
C VAL A 83 7.46 3.82 -9.26
N ALA A 84 6.62 4.82 -9.53
CA ALA A 84 5.57 4.73 -10.54
C ALA A 84 6.06 4.18 -11.89
N ASP A 85 7.20 4.68 -12.37
CA ASP A 85 7.73 4.29 -13.68
C ASP A 85 8.16 2.83 -13.76
N ASP A 86 8.42 2.21 -12.63
CA ASP A 86 8.89 0.82 -12.55
C ASP A 86 7.76 -0.16 -12.22
N ILE A 87 6.55 0.33 -11.95
CA ILE A 87 5.39 -0.55 -11.75
C ILE A 87 5.02 -1.19 -13.10
N PRO A 88 4.82 -2.53 -13.14
CA PRO A 88 4.47 -3.19 -14.38
C PRO A 88 3.20 -2.60 -15.01
N GLN A 89 3.25 -2.36 -16.32
CA GLN A 89 2.12 -1.75 -17.04
C GLN A 89 0.83 -2.56 -16.95
N HIS A 90 0.95 -3.89 -16.94
CA HIS A 90 -0.22 -4.77 -16.95
C HIS A 90 -1.00 -4.77 -15.64
N VAL A 91 -0.45 -4.21 -14.55
CA VAL A 91 -1.17 -4.14 -13.27
C VAL A 91 -1.73 -2.75 -12.98
N LEU A 92 -1.38 -1.74 -13.80
CA LEU A 92 -1.87 -0.38 -13.60
C LEU A 92 -3.39 -0.30 -13.76
N LYS A 93 -4.02 0.43 -12.83
CA LYS A 93 -5.48 0.63 -12.76
C LYS A 93 -6.25 -0.67 -12.54
N LYS A 94 -5.58 -1.69 -12.02
CA LYS A 94 -6.19 -2.97 -11.66
C LYS A 94 -6.26 -3.13 -10.16
N ALA A 95 -7.13 -4.04 -9.71
CA ALA A 95 -7.11 -4.50 -8.33
C ALA A 95 -5.89 -5.39 -8.15
N VAL A 96 -5.05 -5.08 -7.18
CA VAL A 96 -3.73 -5.69 -7.05
C VAL A 96 -3.43 -6.05 -5.59
N HIS A 97 -2.78 -7.20 -5.43
CA HIS A 97 -2.15 -7.64 -4.20
C HIS A 97 -0.63 -7.52 -4.40
N ILE A 98 0.05 -6.85 -3.48
CA ILE A 98 1.49 -6.65 -3.54
C ILE A 98 2.14 -7.29 -2.32
N TYR A 99 3.20 -8.07 -2.54
CA TYR A 99 3.93 -8.72 -1.45
C TYR A 99 5.39 -8.95 -1.85
N LEU A 100 6.24 -9.30 -0.88
CA LEU A 100 7.62 -9.70 -1.14
C LEU A 100 7.70 -11.22 -1.28
N ASN A 101 8.40 -11.69 -2.31
CA ASN A 101 8.71 -13.11 -2.46
C ASN A 101 9.92 -13.50 -1.60
N ASP A 102 10.35 -14.76 -1.70
CA ASP A 102 11.48 -15.28 -0.93
C ASP A 102 12.81 -14.62 -1.29
N GLN A 103 12.92 -14.04 -2.49
CA GLN A 103 14.10 -13.31 -2.93
C GLN A 103 14.05 -11.83 -2.57
N GLN A 104 13.07 -11.41 -1.75
CA GLN A 104 12.88 -10.03 -1.34
C GLN A 104 12.57 -9.09 -2.51
N GLU A 105 11.84 -9.59 -3.49
CA GLU A 105 11.38 -8.82 -4.64
C GLU A 105 9.90 -8.54 -4.52
N LEU A 106 9.47 -7.34 -4.94
CA LEU A 106 8.04 -7.00 -4.98
C LEU A 106 7.35 -7.79 -6.08
N VAL A 107 6.26 -8.45 -5.71
CA VAL A 107 5.39 -9.17 -6.64
C VAL A 107 4.06 -8.43 -6.72
N PHE A 108 3.59 -8.20 -7.93
CA PHE A 108 2.31 -7.53 -8.20
C PHE A 108 1.37 -8.56 -8.82
N GLU A 109 0.34 -8.91 -8.09
CA GLU A 109 -0.61 -9.93 -8.50
C GLU A 109 -1.98 -9.30 -8.72
N VAL A 110 -2.51 -9.41 -9.94
CA VAL A 110 -3.84 -8.90 -10.26
C VAL A 110 -4.88 -9.77 -9.56
N LEU A 111 -5.81 -9.11 -8.86
CA LEU A 111 -6.92 -9.79 -8.20
C LEU A 111 -8.11 -9.85 -9.16
N GLU A 112 -8.69 -11.03 -9.28
CA GLU A 112 -9.88 -11.26 -10.09
C GLU A 112 -11.00 -11.72 -9.16
N PHE A 113 -12.15 -11.07 -9.28
CA PHE A 113 -13.29 -11.36 -8.43
C PHE A 113 -14.42 -12.00 -9.22
#